data_df8042ebc81c94dd1440c35508768cbd
#
_entry.id   df8042ebc81c94dd1440c35508768cbd
#
_cell.length_a   1.000
_cell.length_b   1.000
_cell.length_c   1.000
_cell.angle_alpha   90.00
_cell.angle_beta   90.00
_cell.angle_gamma   90.00
#
_symmetry.space_group_name_H-M   'P 1'
#
loop_
_entity.id
_entity.type
_entity.pdbx_description
1 polymer ?
#
loop_
_entity_poly.entity_id
_entity_poly.type
_entity_poly.pdbx_seq_one_letter_code
_entity_poly.pdbx_strand_id
1 'polypeptide(L)'
;MNQRATARRGARPLALLAYALLALCTAACAPFFPVLPERQSWADEALQKAGRMESIEAVGRDIEPTLIQVRNELINESNFSQRQSWDFISSQPVRDTQLYTLTSPTILFVENDAHKVQAVVESHLAPLGFTIRAREQKTVEDGNETRIVAENPTYGVTVNVYVRESMRASFGYETEPLKSDGSTQDPMQVADIPDRRPDWMVITRPK
;
A
#
# COMPACT_ATOMS: atom_id res chain seq x y z
N MET A 1 72.73 2.13 -62.36
CA MET A 1 73.36 2.92 -61.27
C MET A 1 72.41 3.01 -60.12
N ASN A 2 72.80 2.37 -59.02
CA ASN A 2 72.61 2.68 -57.57
C ASN A 2 71.18 2.99 -57.08
N GLN A 3 70.62 2.03 -56.31
CA GLN A 3 70.57 1.97 -54.81
C GLN A 3 69.61 3.05 -54.24
N ARG A 4 68.66 2.74 -53.36
CA ARG A 4 68.75 2.10 -52.07
C ARG A 4 67.35 1.69 -51.56
N ALA A 5 67.31 0.47 -51.05
CA ALA A 5 66.24 0.04 -50.14
C ALA A 5 66.40 0.71 -48.79
N THR A 6 65.27 1.17 -48.20
CA THR A 6 65.20 1.44 -46.76
C THR A 6 64.01 0.75 -46.13
N ALA A 7 64.34 -0.19 -45.27
CA ALA A 7 63.47 -0.95 -44.44
C ALA A 7 62.72 -0.03 -43.45
N ARG A 8 61.42 -0.15 -43.37
CA ARG A 8 60.63 0.29 -42.21
C ARG A 8 60.22 -0.93 -41.42
N ARG A 9 61.05 -1.29 -40.42
CA ARG A 9 60.70 -2.22 -39.34
C ARG A 9 60.08 -1.43 -38.16
N GLY A 10 59.01 -1.94 -37.58
CA GLY A 10 58.82 -1.86 -36.15
C GLY A 10 57.88 -0.77 -35.62
N ALA A 11 56.54 -0.91 -35.79
CA ALA A 11 55.60 -0.18 -34.94
C ALA A 11 54.27 -0.93 -34.74
N ARG A 12 54.26 -2.27 -34.77
CA ARG A 12 52.99 -3.04 -34.62
C ARG A 12 52.78 -3.76 -33.28
N PRO A 13 53.70 -3.94 -32.33
CA PRO A 13 53.35 -4.62 -31.08
C PRO A 13 52.82 -3.69 -29.96
N LEU A 14 53.11 -2.38 -29.98
CA LEU A 14 52.68 -1.46 -28.92
C LEU A 14 51.18 -1.09 -29.00
N ALA A 15 50.60 -1.06 -30.17
CA ALA A 15 49.16 -0.73 -30.35
C ALA A 15 48.24 -1.85 -29.83
N LEU A 16 48.64 -3.11 -29.94
CA LEU A 16 47.83 -4.26 -29.45
C LEU A 16 47.85 -4.38 -27.92
N LEU A 17 48.95 -3.98 -27.27
CA LEU A 17 49.02 -3.96 -25.80
C LEU A 17 48.15 -2.86 -25.18
N ALA A 18 48.04 -1.70 -25.83
CA ALA A 18 47.17 -0.62 -25.39
C ALA A 18 45.68 -0.97 -25.49
N TYR A 19 45.25 -1.70 -26.52
CA TYR A 19 43.85 -2.18 -26.68
C TYR A 19 43.51 -3.26 -25.65
N ALA A 20 44.42 -4.15 -25.29
CA ALA A 20 44.20 -5.19 -24.29
C ALA A 20 44.05 -4.59 -22.87
N LEU A 21 44.80 -3.54 -22.54
CA LEU A 21 44.66 -2.84 -21.26
C LEU A 21 43.38 -2.01 -21.15
N LEU A 22 42.93 -1.41 -22.25
CA LEU A 22 41.67 -0.68 -22.26
C LEU A 22 40.44 -1.60 -22.12
N ALA A 23 40.47 -2.80 -22.68
CA ALA A 23 39.38 -3.79 -22.58
C ALA A 23 39.30 -4.38 -21.15
N LEU A 24 40.37 -4.50 -20.41
CA LEU A 24 40.35 -4.96 -19.02
C LEU A 24 39.82 -3.91 -18.05
N CYS A 25 39.96 -2.61 -18.33
CA CYS A 25 39.45 -1.54 -17.48
C CYS A 25 37.93 -1.34 -17.61
N THR A 26 37.31 -1.71 -18.75
CA THR A 26 35.85 -1.58 -18.92
C THR A 26 35.06 -2.71 -18.31
N ALA A 27 35.66 -3.86 -18.04
CA ALA A 27 34.99 -4.99 -17.37
C ALA A 27 34.95 -4.83 -15.83
N ALA A 28 35.69 -3.91 -15.23
CA ALA A 28 35.77 -3.73 -13.79
C ALA A 28 34.82 -2.66 -13.24
N CYS A 29 34.06 -1.96 -14.07
CA CYS A 29 33.11 -0.91 -13.65
C CYS A 29 31.62 -1.31 -13.84
N ALA A 30 31.26 -2.57 -13.66
CA ALA A 30 29.89 -2.87 -13.24
C ALA A 30 29.78 -2.40 -11.78
N PRO A 31 28.90 -1.43 -11.46
CA PRO A 31 28.69 -1.08 -10.07
C PRO A 31 28.07 -2.30 -9.38
N PHE A 32 28.90 -3.06 -8.71
CA PHE A 32 28.48 -4.06 -7.76
C PHE A 32 27.89 -3.25 -6.58
N PHE A 33 26.63 -2.83 -6.70
CA PHE A 33 25.91 -2.35 -5.53
C PHE A 33 25.63 -3.58 -4.67
N PRO A 34 26.30 -3.75 -3.54
CA PRO A 34 25.94 -4.81 -2.62
C PRO A 34 24.50 -4.52 -2.21
N VAL A 35 23.59 -5.42 -2.54
CA VAL A 35 22.23 -5.36 -1.99
C VAL A 35 22.40 -5.43 -0.48
N LEU A 36 22.15 -4.32 0.19
CA LEU A 36 22.33 -4.22 1.62
C LEU A 36 21.55 -5.34 2.31
N PRO A 37 22.12 -6.09 3.23
CA PRO A 37 21.45 -7.20 3.91
C PRO A 37 20.12 -6.81 4.56
N GLU A 38 19.97 -5.56 4.98
CA GLU A 38 18.72 -4.99 5.48
C GLU A 38 17.55 -5.03 4.48
N ARG A 39 17.80 -4.78 3.19
CA ARG A 39 16.76 -4.87 2.15
C ARG A 39 16.33 -6.30 1.85
N GLN A 40 17.22 -7.27 2.00
CA GLN A 40 16.89 -8.68 1.83
C GLN A 40 16.01 -9.17 2.98
N SER A 41 16.33 -8.78 4.20
CA SER A 41 15.56 -9.08 5.41
C SER A 41 14.12 -8.56 5.31
N TRP A 42 13.93 -7.30 4.89
CA TRP A 42 12.60 -6.71 4.70
C TRP A 42 11.75 -7.45 3.66
N ALA A 43 12.34 -7.79 2.51
CA ALA A 43 11.62 -8.48 1.44
C ALA A 43 11.15 -9.89 1.89
N ASP A 44 11.99 -10.60 2.63
CA ASP A 44 11.65 -11.91 3.18
C ASP A 44 10.53 -11.82 4.19
N GLU A 45 10.59 -10.85 5.09
CA GLU A 45 9.56 -10.59 6.09
C GLU A 45 8.21 -10.22 5.44
N ALA A 46 8.23 -9.31 4.46
CA ALA A 46 7.03 -8.90 3.72
C ALA A 46 6.38 -10.09 3.01
N LEU A 47 7.15 -10.93 2.32
CA LEU A 47 6.65 -12.11 1.63
C LEU A 47 6.16 -13.19 2.60
N GLN A 48 6.83 -13.37 3.73
CA GLN A 48 6.41 -14.30 4.78
C GLN A 48 5.09 -13.84 5.41
N LYS A 49 4.97 -12.54 5.71
CA LYS A 49 3.75 -11.94 6.24
C LYS A 49 2.59 -12.09 5.26
N ALA A 50 2.78 -11.68 4.01
CA ALA A 50 1.78 -11.83 2.94
C ALA A 50 1.40 -13.30 2.67
N GLY A 51 2.30 -14.24 2.91
CA GLY A 51 2.03 -15.68 2.76
C GLY A 51 1.18 -16.31 3.87
N ARG A 52 0.89 -15.57 4.94
CA ARG A 52 0.03 -16.01 6.06
C ARG A 52 -1.35 -15.38 6.02
N MET A 53 -1.58 -14.44 5.12
CA MET A 53 -2.82 -13.72 4.96
C MET A 53 -3.55 -14.17 3.70
N GLU A 54 -4.84 -13.93 3.67
CA GLU A 54 -5.69 -14.12 2.50
C GLU A 54 -5.29 -13.19 1.35
N SER A 55 -5.80 -13.46 0.15
CA SER A 55 -5.51 -12.67 -1.04
C SER A 55 -6.23 -11.31 -1.04
N ILE A 56 -5.76 -10.41 -1.88
CA ILE A 56 -6.44 -9.13 -2.10
C ILE A 56 -7.85 -9.33 -2.67
N GLU A 57 -8.05 -10.36 -3.49
CA GLU A 57 -9.36 -10.75 -4.04
C GLU A 57 -10.30 -11.27 -2.94
N ALA A 58 -9.76 -12.02 -1.98
CA ALA A 58 -10.53 -12.48 -0.83
C ALA A 58 -10.99 -11.32 0.05
N VAL A 59 -10.15 -10.30 0.26
CA VAL A 59 -10.57 -9.06 0.96
C VAL A 59 -11.76 -8.42 0.24
N GLY A 60 -11.66 -8.22 -1.08
CA GLY A 60 -12.73 -7.61 -1.87
C GLY A 60 -14.03 -8.41 -1.83
N ARG A 61 -13.96 -9.73 -1.82
CA ARG A 61 -15.13 -10.62 -1.81
C ARG A 61 -15.77 -10.79 -0.44
N ASP A 62 -14.95 -10.99 0.60
CA ASP A 62 -15.41 -11.51 1.88
C ASP A 62 -15.50 -10.42 2.97
N ILE A 63 -14.70 -9.37 2.86
CA ILE A 63 -14.57 -8.33 3.90
C ILE A 63 -15.16 -7.00 3.46
N GLU A 64 -14.81 -6.51 2.30
CA GLU A 64 -15.16 -5.17 1.86
C GLU A 64 -16.68 -4.90 1.79
N PRO A 65 -17.55 -5.85 1.40
CA PRO A 65 -18.99 -5.63 1.47
C PRO A 65 -19.50 -5.28 2.87
N THR A 66 -18.94 -5.89 3.92
CA THR A 66 -19.28 -5.57 5.31
C THR A 66 -18.71 -4.23 5.76
N LEU A 67 -17.50 -3.86 5.30
CA LEU A 67 -16.93 -2.53 5.57
C LEU A 67 -17.81 -1.42 4.97
N ILE A 68 -18.37 -1.67 3.78
CA ILE A 68 -19.33 -0.76 3.14
C ILE A 68 -20.63 -0.67 3.97
N GLN A 69 -21.11 -1.77 4.54
CA GLN A 69 -22.29 -1.75 5.44
C GLN A 69 -22.01 -0.93 6.70
N VAL A 70 -20.87 -1.15 7.38
CA VAL A 70 -20.45 -0.32 8.54
C VAL A 70 -20.44 1.16 8.17
N ARG A 71 -19.81 1.50 7.05
CA ARG A 71 -19.76 2.88 6.56
C ARG A 71 -21.18 3.44 6.35
N ASN A 72 -22.07 2.70 5.68
CA ASN A 72 -23.41 3.16 5.35
C ASN A 72 -24.31 3.29 6.59
N GLU A 73 -24.06 2.53 7.65
CA GLU A 73 -24.77 2.67 8.92
C GLU A 73 -24.28 3.90 9.70
N LEU A 74 -22.97 4.16 9.68
CA LEU A 74 -22.39 5.31 10.35
C LEU A 74 -22.60 6.63 9.61
N ILE A 75 -22.61 6.59 8.27
CA ILE A 75 -22.53 7.78 7.42
C ILE A 75 -23.68 7.80 6.42
N ASN A 76 -24.41 8.88 6.42
CA ASN A 76 -25.52 9.14 5.49
C ASN A 76 -25.45 10.58 4.97
N GLU A 77 -26.33 10.95 4.05
CA GLU A 77 -26.35 12.27 3.43
C GLU A 77 -26.46 13.41 4.46
N SER A 78 -27.15 13.19 5.58
CA SER A 78 -27.38 14.25 6.58
C SER A 78 -26.19 14.51 7.49
N ASN A 79 -25.32 13.51 7.72
CA ASN A 79 -24.14 13.66 8.60
C ASN A 79 -22.80 13.60 7.85
N PHE A 80 -22.82 13.34 6.54
CA PHE A 80 -21.62 13.39 5.71
C PHE A 80 -21.03 14.81 5.68
N SER A 81 -19.73 14.93 5.91
CA SER A 81 -19.04 16.22 5.90
C SER A 81 -18.10 16.33 4.70
N GLN A 82 -17.20 15.39 4.55
CA GLN A 82 -16.18 15.45 3.52
C GLN A 82 -15.60 14.07 3.25
N ARG A 83 -15.14 13.86 2.03
CA ARG A 83 -14.31 12.73 1.65
C ARG A 83 -12.88 13.19 1.36
N GLN A 84 -11.93 12.65 2.10
CA GLN A 84 -10.50 12.90 1.89
C GLN A 84 -9.90 11.70 1.17
N SER A 85 -9.00 11.96 0.24
CA SER A 85 -8.33 10.97 -0.59
C SER A 85 -9.26 10.16 -1.52
N TRP A 86 -8.66 9.29 -2.31
CA TRP A 86 -9.31 8.42 -3.27
C TRP A 86 -9.17 6.97 -2.81
N ASP A 87 -10.12 6.12 -3.20
CA ASP A 87 -9.89 4.68 -3.15
C ASP A 87 -8.79 4.35 -4.12
N PHE A 88 -7.83 3.60 -3.70
CA PHE A 88 -6.82 3.10 -4.62
C PHE A 88 -6.27 1.76 -4.16
N ILE A 89 -5.92 0.95 -5.13
CA ILE A 89 -5.03 -0.17 -4.92
C ILE A 89 -3.66 0.26 -5.41
N SER A 90 -2.68 0.14 -4.55
CA SER A 90 -1.28 0.27 -4.93
C SER A 90 -0.66 -1.11 -5.08
N SER A 91 0.32 -1.21 -5.95
CA SER A 91 1.07 -2.44 -6.11
C SER A 91 2.56 -2.18 -6.01
N GLN A 92 3.29 -3.10 -5.40
CA GLN A 92 4.73 -3.01 -5.26
C GLN A 92 5.39 -4.36 -5.57
N PRO A 93 6.45 -4.37 -6.39
CA PRO A 93 7.23 -5.58 -6.60
C PRO A 93 8.09 -5.87 -5.38
N VAL A 94 8.02 -7.10 -4.88
CA VAL A 94 8.90 -7.63 -3.82
C VAL A 94 9.51 -8.92 -4.37
N ARG A 95 10.77 -8.88 -4.81
CA ARG A 95 11.42 -9.94 -5.60
C ARG A 95 10.58 -10.28 -6.84
N ASP A 96 10.21 -11.54 -7.01
CA ASP A 96 9.43 -12.07 -8.15
C ASP A 96 7.91 -12.03 -7.90
N THR A 97 7.48 -11.42 -6.78
CA THR A 97 6.08 -11.37 -6.36
C THR A 97 5.58 -9.95 -6.36
N GLN A 98 4.40 -9.73 -6.93
CA GLN A 98 3.69 -8.46 -6.81
C GLN A 98 2.81 -8.52 -5.56
N LEU A 99 2.94 -7.53 -4.68
CA LEU A 99 2.05 -7.33 -3.53
C LEU A 99 1.14 -6.14 -3.78
N TYR A 100 -0.08 -6.21 -3.25
CA TYR A 100 -1.15 -5.24 -3.43
C TYR A 100 -1.64 -4.72 -2.08
N THR A 101 -1.89 -3.43 -1.99
CA THR A 101 -2.46 -2.78 -0.80
C THR A 101 -3.70 -2.01 -1.22
N LEU A 102 -4.83 -2.30 -0.58
CA LEU A 102 -6.06 -1.55 -0.74
C LEU A 102 -6.13 -0.47 0.34
N THR A 103 -6.41 0.76 -0.07
CA THR A 103 -6.64 1.88 0.85
C THR A 103 -7.98 2.53 0.52
N SER A 104 -8.88 2.59 1.49
CA SER A 104 -10.14 3.31 1.35
C SER A 104 -9.92 4.83 1.49
N PRO A 105 -10.83 5.67 0.98
CA PRO A 105 -10.81 7.07 1.35
C PRO A 105 -11.10 7.24 2.83
N THR A 106 -10.54 8.28 3.41
CA THR A 106 -10.98 8.75 4.72
C THR A 106 -12.23 9.60 4.55
N ILE A 107 -13.32 9.17 5.18
CA ILE A 107 -14.60 9.86 5.12
C ILE A 107 -14.82 10.58 6.44
N LEU A 108 -15.06 11.89 6.37
CA LEU A 108 -15.39 12.71 7.53
C LEU A 108 -16.91 12.84 7.66
N PHE A 109 -17.40 12.71 8.88
CA PHE A 109 -18.82 12.83 9.19
C PHE A 109 -19.06 13.46 10.56
N VAL A 110 -20.29 13.89 10.82
CA VAL A 110 -20.68 14.54 12.07
C VAL A 110 -21.18 13.46 13.03
N GLU A 111 -20.40 13.17 14.06
CA GLU A 111 -20.75 12.27 15.16
C GLU A 111 -19.79 12.53 16.34
N ASN A 112 -20.28 12.44 17.57
CA ASN A 112 -19.48 12.58 18.78
C ASN A 112 -19.75 11.48 19.83
N ASP A 113 -20.67 10.56 19.54
CA ASP A 113 -20.94 9.41 20.40
C ASP A 113 -20.04 8.22 19.99
N ALA A 114 -18.88 8.13 20.65
CA ALA A 114 -17.92 7.07 20.41
C ALA A 114 -18.46 5.67 20.76
N HIS A 115 -19.34 5.56 21.76
CA HIS A 115 -19.94 4.27 22.15
C HIS A 115 -20.90 3.77 21.08
N LYS A 116 -21.71 4.65 20.53
CA LYS A 116 -22.60 4.32 19.41
C LYS A 116 -21.79 3.85 18.18
N VAL A 117 -20.72 4.57 17.83
CA VAL A 117 -19.85 4.21 16.71
C VAL A 117 -19.17 2.87 16.97
N GLN A 118 -18.64 2.64 18.16
CA GLN A 118 -18.04 1.37 18.53
C GLN A 118 -19.02 0.22 18.44
N ALA A 119 -20.25 0.37 18.91
CA ALA A 119 -21.29 -0.66 18.84
C ALA A 119 -21.62 -1.06 17.39
N VAL A 120 -21.68 -0.10 16.46
CA VAL A 120 -21.86 -0.40 15.02
C VAL A 120 -20.66 -1.17 14.48
N VAL A 121 -19.45 -0.73 14.74
CA VAL A 121 -18.23 -1.42 14.30
C VAL A 121 -18.19 -2.86 14.84
N GLU A 122 -18.47 -3.04 16.13
CA GLU A 122 -18.49 -4.36 16.77
C GLU A 122 -19.55 -5.29 16.19
N SER A 123 -20.77 -4.79 16.01
CA SER A 123 -21.88 -5.60 15.51
C SER A 123 -21.62 -6.22 14.14
N HIS A 124 -20.93 -5.52 13.27
CA HIS A 124 -20.61 -5.98 11.92
C HIS A 124 -19.29 -6.73 11.82
N LEU A 125 -18.25 -6.26 12.51
CA LEU A 125 -16.89 -6.76 12.27
C LEU A 125 -16.48 -7.89 13.22
N ALA A 126 -17.00 -7.95 14.45
CA ALA A 126 -16.67 -9.04 15.36
C ALA A 126 -17.04 -10.43 14.79
N PRO A 127 -18.21 -10.62 14.13
CA PRO A 127 -18.55 -11.91 13.50
C PRO A 127 -17.60 -12.35 12.40
N LEU A 128 -16.86 -11.41 11.78
CA LEU A 128 -15.84 -11.68 10.76
C LEU A 128 -14.45 -11.93 11.35
N GLY A 129 -14.32 -12.01 12.67
CA GLY A 129 -13.06 -12.29 13.35
C GLY A 129 -12.16 -11.07 13.55
N PHE A 130 -12.71 -9.85 13.47
CA PHE A 130 -11.98 -8.65 13.85
C PHE A 130 -11.81 -8.55 15.37
N THR A 131 -10.61 -8.16 15.79
CA THR A 131 -10.35 -7.72 17.16
C THR A 131 -10.52 -6.21 17.22
N ILE A 132 -11.47 -5.72 18.05
CA ILE A 132 -11.81 -4.31 18.14
C ILE A 132 -11.27 -3.75 19.46
N ARG A 133 -10.64 -2.58 19.40
CA ARG A 133 -10.10 -1.85 20.55
C ARG A 133 -10.48 -0.40 20.44
N ALA A 134 -10.97 0.18 21.54
CA ALA A 134 -11.18 1.61 21.65
C ALA A 134 -10.16 2.20 22.63
N ARG A 135 -9.62 3.36 22.31
CA ARG A 135 -8.68 4.09 23.15
C ARG A 135 -9.00 5.57 23.13
N GLU A 136 -9.19 6.14 24.30
CA GLU A 136 -9.32 7.59 24.47
C GLU A 136 -7.93 8.24 24.53
N GLN A 137 -7.81 9.37 23.88
CA GLN A 137 -6.62 10.22 23.93
C GLN A 137 -7.03 11.69 23.90
N LYS A 138 -6.24 12.53 24.53
CA LYS A 138 -6.44 13.99 24.47
C LYS A 138 -5.59 14.58 23.38
N THR A 139 -6.22 15.31 22.47
CA THR A 139 -5.53 16.06 21.41
C THR A 139 -5.51 17.54 21.75
N VAL A 140 -4.51 18.27 21.25
CA VAL A 140 -4.35 19.71 21.53
C VAL A 140 -5.41 20.54 20.76
N GLU A 141 -5.81 20.06 19.60
CA GLU A 141 -6.67 20.81 18.66
C GLU A 141 -8.16 20.48 18.84
N ASP A 142 -8.50 19.21 19.08
CA ASP A 142 -9.88 18.72 19.01
C ASP A 142 -10.46 18.25 20.37
N GLY A 143 -9.74 18.44 21.48
CA GLY A 143 -10.18 17.97 22.78
C GLY A 143 -9.98 16.46 22.97
N ASN A 144 -10.99 15.77 23.53
CA ASN A 144 -10.92 14.31 23.65
C ASN A 144 -11.26 13.66 22.30
N GLU A 145 -10.45 12.65 21.94
CA GLU A 145 -10.63 11.82 20.78
C GLU A 145 -10.68 10.36 21.21
N THR A 146 -11.68 9.63 20.75
CA THR A 146 -11.71 8.16 20.85
C THR A 146 -11.28 7.56 19.52
N ARG A 147 -10.21 6.80 19.54
CA ARG A 147 -9.77 5.98 18.41
C ARG A 147 -10.28 4.57 18.55
N ILE A 148 -11.08 4.11 17.61
CA ILE A 148 -11.57 2.73 17.46
C ILE A 148 -10.78 2.09 16.35
N VAL A 149 -10.08 1.00 16.65
CA VAL A 149 -9.30 0.22 15.70
C VAL A 149 -9.84 -1.20 15.67
N ALA A 150 -10.21 -1.67 14.48
CA ALA A 150 -10.58 -3.05 14.25
C ALA A 150 -9.57 -3.71 13.30
N GLU A 151 -8.98 -4.81 13.74
CA GLU A 151 -7.91 -5.53 13.02
C GLU A 151 -8.33 -6.96 12.74
N ASN A 152 -8.16 -7.40 11.50
CA ASN A 152 -8.32 -8.79 11.09
C ASN A 152 -6.98 -9.30 10.53
N PRO A 153 -6.21 -10.07 11.31
CA PRO A 153 -4.89 -10.54 10.89
C PRO A 153 -4.95 -11.61 9.78
N THR A 154 -6.08 -12.31 9.61
CA THR A 154 -6.26 -13.30 8.55
C THR A 154 -6.33 -12.63 7.18
N TYR A 155 -7.01 -11.50 7.09
CA TYR A 155 -7.15 -10.74 5.86
C TYR A 155 -6.18 -9.55 5.78
N GLY A 156 -5.41 -9.30 6.83
CA GLY A 156 -4.51 -8.15 6.90
C GLY A 156 -5.22 -6.80 6.85
N VAL A 157 -6.47 -6.72 7.28
CA VAL A 157 -7.29 -5.50 7.20
C VAL A 157 -7.28 -4.76 8.53
N THR A 158 -7.07 -3.46 8.46
CA THR A 158 -7.20 -2.54 9.60
C THR A 158 -8.24 -1.46 9.28
N VAL A 159 -9.24 -1.33 10.15
CA VAL A 159 -10.24 -0.25 10.11
C VAL A 159 -9.90 0.76 11.19
N ASN A 160 -9.88 2.03 10.84
CA ASN A 160 -9.66 3.13 11.77
C ASN A 160 -10.88 4.06 11.79
N VAL A 161 -11.44 4.27 12.98
CA VAL A 161 -12.49 5.25 13.20
C VAL A 161 -12.05 6.17 14.32
N TYR A 162 -12.12 7.48 14.06
CA TYR A 162 -11.81 8.50 15.05
C TYR A 162 -13.08 9.28 15.36
N VAL A 163 -13.41 9.45 16.63
CA VAL A 163 -14.57 10.22 17.09
C VAL A 163 -14.08 11.30 18.05
N ARG A 164 -14.38 12.57 17.75
CA ARG A 164 -13.90 13.74 18.49
C ARG A 164 -15.04 14.49 19.15
N GLU A 165 -14.79 15.05 20.32
CA GLU A 165 -15.76 15.93 21.02
C GLU A 165 -16.21 17.11 20.15
N SER A 166 -15.36 17.58 19.22
CA SER A 166 -15.69 18.62 18.24
C SER A 166 -16.75 18.24 17.21
N MET A 167 -17.47 17.12 17.40
CA MET A 167 -18.44 16.51 16.47
C MET A 167 -17.81 16.13 15.12
N ARG A 168 -16.52 15.85 15.09
CA ARG A 168 -15.80 15.37 13.91
C ARG A 168 -15.47 13.91 14.09
N ALA A 169 -16.02 13.08 13.24
CA ALA A 169 -15.62 11.68 13.15
C ALA A 169 -15.02 11.39 11.78
N SER A 170 -14.19 10.35 11.71
CA SER A 170 -13.65 9.88 10.44
C SER A 170 -13.62 8.37 10.39
N PHE A 171 -13.86 7.81 9.21
CA PHE A 171 -13.83 6.38 8.93
C PHE A 171 -12.91 6.11 7.75
N GLY A 172 -12.11 5.06 7.86
CA GLY A 172 -11.27 4.57 6.78
C GLY A 172 -10.72 3.18 7.11
N TYR A 173 -10.27 2.46 6.08
CA TYR A 173 -9.62 1.16 6.23
C TYR A 173 -8.50 0.98 5.21
N GLU A 174 -7.59 0.10 5.53
CA GLU A 174 -6.47 -0.27 4.69
C GLU A 174 -6.09 -1.74 4.89
N THR A 175 -5.40 -2.30 3.90
CA THR A 175 -4.83 -3.63 4.03
C THR A 175 -3.31 -3.57 4.20
N GLU A 176 -2.76 -4.59 4.82
CA GLU A 176 -1.35 -4.93 4.65
C GLU A 176 -1.05 -5.27 3.18
N PRO A 177 0.21 -5.29 2.77
CA PRO A 177 0.58 -5.79 1.45
C PRO A 177 0.21 -7.27 1.28
N LEU A 178 -0.71 -7.58 0.38
CA LEU A 178 -1.30 -8.91 0.14
C LEU A 178 -0.86 -9.46 -1.21
N LYS A 179 -0.87 -10.78 -1.34
CA LYS A 179 -0.72 -11.45 -2.63
C LYS A 179 -2.05 -11.47 -3.38
N SER A 180 -1.98 -11.61 -4.70
CA SER A 180 -3.11 -12.07 -5.51
C SER A 180 -3.17 -13.59 -5.49
N ASP A 181 -4.38 -14.17 -5.54
CA ASP A 181 -4.61 -15.60 -5.75
C ASP A 181 -4.80 -15.94 -7.24
N GLY A 182 -4.80 -14.92 -8.11
CA GLY A 182 -4.98 -15.07 -9.53
C GLY A 182 -6.43 -15.34 -9.95
N SER A 183 -7.40 -15.22 -9.07
CA SER A 183 -8.81 -15.41 -9.39
C SER A 183 -9.40 -14.26 -10.21
N THR A 184 -8.74 -13.09 -10.21
CA THR A 184 -9.06 -11.96 -11.07
C THR A 184 -7.97 -11.77 -12.13
N GLN A 185 -8.38 -11.27 -13.30
CA GLN A 185 -7.43 -10.95 -14.37
C GLN A 185 -6.55 -9.74 -14.02
N ASP A 186 -7.09 -8.80 -13.26
CA ASP A 186 -6.39 -7.60 -12.80
C ASP A 186 -6.75 -7.31 -11.33
N PRO A 187 -5.84 -7.63 -10.38
CA PRO A 187 -6.07 -7.36 -8.97
C PRO A 187 -6.28 -5.88 -8.62
N MET A 188 -5.85 -4.95 -9.49
CA MET A 188 -6.10 -3.52 -9.31
C MET A 188 -7.58 -3.16 -9.40
N GLN A 189 -8.42 -4.02 -9.97
CA GLN A 189 -9.87 -3.82 -10.11
C GLN A 189 -10.67 -4.38 -8.93
N VAL A 190 -10.04 -5.01 -7.95
CA VAL A 190 -10.74 -5.51 -6.74
C VAL A 190 -11.47 -4.38 -6.01
N ALA A 191 -10.98 -3.15 -6.13
CA ALA A 191 -11.63 -1.96 -5.59
C ALA A 191 -12.90 -1.50 -6.34
N ASP A 192 -13.23 -2.06 -7.48
CA ASP A 192 -14.42 -1.70 -8.29
C ASP A 192 -15.66 -2.47 -7.84
N ILE A 193 -16.00 -2.33 -6.54
CA ILE A 193 -17.22 -2.93 -6.00
C ILE A 193 -18.42 -2.02 -6.29
N PRO A 194 -19.51 -2.56 -6.85
CA PRO A 194 -20.77 -1.84 -7.00
C PRO A 194 -21.21 -1.23 -5.65
N ASP A 195 -21.82 -0.06 -5.69
CA ASP A 195 -22.31 0.68 -4.52
C ASP A 195 -21.25 1.14 -3.52
N ARG A 196 -19.98 1.04 -3.88
CA ARG A 196 -18.89 1.53 -3.05
C ARG A 196 -19.01 3.03 -2.74
N ARG A 197 -19.68 3.78 -3.60
CA ARG A 197 -19.95 5.21 -3.44
C ARG A 197 -21.42 5.52 -3.68
N PRO A 198 -22.15 5.90 -2.65
CA PRO A 198 -23.44 6.53 -2.86
C PRO A 198 -23.32 7.81 -3.69
N ASP A 199 -24.28 8.08 -4.56
CA ASP A 199 -24.27 9.24 -5.46
C ASP A 199 -24.14 10.59 -4.73
N TRP A 200 -24.66 10.68 -3.49
CA TRP A 200 -24.56 11.87 -2.66
C TRP A 200 -23.16 12.13 -2.08
N MET A 201 -22.26 11.10 -2.07
CA MET A 201 -20.90 11.24 -1.58
C MET A 201 -19.98 11.87 -2.63
N VAL A 202 -20.18 13.15 -2.88
CA VAL A 202 -19.40 13.91 -3.87
C VAL A 202 -18.00 14.16 -3.34
N ILE A 203 -16.99 13.96 -4.20
CA ILE A 203 -15.60 14.25 -3.88
C ILE A 203 -15.37 15.75 -3.97
N THR A 204 -15.07 16.36 -2.84
CA THR A 204 -14.57 17.75 -2.84
C THR A 204 -13.08 17.71 -3.17
N ARG A 205 -12.69 18.07 -4.39
CA ARG A 205 -11.27 18.29 -4.69
C ARG A 205 -10.80 19.48 -3.86
N PRO A 206 -9.73 19.35 -3.06
CA PRO A 206 -9.12 20.53 -2.47
C PRO A 206 -8.67 21.46 -3.62
N LYS A 207 -9.04 22.74 -3.49
CA LYS A 207 -8.60 23.80 -4.41
C LYS A 207 -7.13 24.09 -4.20
#